data_ddef5fd5b1fcd39ac85930848bc9c2c2
#
_entry.id   ddef5fd5b1fcd39ac85930848bc9c2c2
#
_cell.length_a   1.000
_cell.length_b   1.000
_cell.length_c   1.000
_cell.angle_alpha   90.00
_cell.angle_beta   90.00
_cell.angle_gamma   90.00
#
_symmetry.space_group_name_H-M   'P 1'
#
loop_
_entity.id
_entity.type
_entity.pdbx_description
1 polymer ?
#
loop_
_entity_poly.entity_id
_entity_poly.type
_entity_poly.pdbx_seq_one_letter_code
_entity_poly.pdbx_strand_id
1 'polypeptide(L)'
;MLREALVFWNEQSDGAPLKPHLRSAVIQSFEFTYELSVRLLRRVLIERVESADLVASLSFNDLLRRAADAGLIPETARWRAWREMRNATSHAYDEATAQAVAARAAAFAEDAAILVDALGASLAE
;
A
#
# COMPACT_ATOMS: atom_id res chain seq x y z
N MET A 1 -5.41 -7.98 8.22
CA MET A 1 -6.43 -6.91 8.32
C MET A 1 -7.03 -6.56 6.97
N LEU A 2 -6.24 -6.14 6.00
CA LEU A 2 -6.77 -5.79 4.67
C LEU A 2 -7.38 -6.99 3.95
N ARG A 3 -6.71 -8.13 3.93
CA ARG A 3 -7.22 -9.35 3.26
C ARG A 3 -8.52 -9.85 3.88
N GLU A 4 -8.62 -9.80 5.21
CA GLU A 4 -9.84 -10.16 5.91
C GLU A 4 -10.99 -9.21 5.56
N ALA A 5 -10.72 -7.89 5.53
CA ALA A 5 -11.71 -6.90 5.13
C ALA A 5 -12.20 -7.14 3.70
N LEU A 6 -11.28 -7.49 2.78
CA LEU A 6 -11.61 -7.82 1.40
C LEU A 6 -12.51 -9.05 1.29
N VAL A 7 -12.22 -10.10 2.08
CA VAL A 7 -13.05 -11.32 2.11
C VAL A 7 -14.47 -10.97 2.55
N PHE A 8 -14.62 -10.25 3.65
CA PHE A 8 -15.95 -9.87 4.14
C PHE A 8 -16.68 -8.97 3.16
N TRP A 9 -15.99 -8.02 2.54
CA TRP A 9 -16.61 -7.14 1.56
C TRP A 9 -17.09 -7.92 0.33
N ASN A 10 -16.29 -8.85 -0.18
CA ASN A 10 -16.62 -9.65 -1.35
C ASN A 10 -17.75 -10.64 -1.08
N GLU A 11 -17.93 -11.10 0.16
CA GLU A 11 -19.01 -12.02 0.53
C GLU A 11 -20.38 -11.35 0.54
N GLN A 12 -20.44 -10.02 0.64
CA GLN A 12 -21.72 -9.31 0.67
C GLN A 12 -22.23 -9.03 -0.73
N SER A 13 -23.55 -9.22 -0.92
CA SER A 13 -24.22 -8.87 -2.18
C SER A 13 -24.23 -7.35 -2.37
N ASP A 14 -24.18 -6.90 -3.63
CA ASP A 14 -24.37 -5.49 -3.95
C ASP A 14 -25.76 -5.06 -3.45
N GLY A 15 -25.81 -3.90 -2.79
CA GLY A 15 -27.03 -3.38 -2.18
C GLY A 15 -27.31 -3.88 -0.77
N ALA A 16 -26.54 -4.85 -0.24
CA ALA A 16 -26.67 -5.27 1.15
C ALA A 16 -26.32 -4.12 2.10
N PRO A 17 -27.05 -3.92 3.20
CA PRO A 17 -26.81 -2.80 4.11
C PRO A 17 -25.41 -2.77 4.72
N LEU A 18 -24.80 -3.94 4.92
CA LEU A 18 -23.46 -4.06 5.49
C LEU A 18 -22.36 -3.73 4.49
N LYS A 19 -22.63 -3.84 3.19
CA LYS A 19 -21.60 -3.69 2.13
C LYS A 19 -20.86 -2.35 2.20
N PRO A 20 -21.50 -1.17 2.35
CA PRO A 20 -20.79 0.10 2.47
C PRO A 20 -19.88 0.19 3.69
N HIS A 21 -20.27 -0.42 4.81
CA HIS A 21 -19.45 -0.44 6.03
C HIS A 21 -18.20 -1.28 5.84
N LEU A 22 -18.34 -2.42 5.18
CA LEU A 22 -17.20 -3.29 4.86
C LEU A 22 -16.27 -2.62 3.83
N ARG A 23 -16.83 -1.88 2.88
CA ARG A 23 -16.04 -1.07 1.95
C ARG A 23 -15.19 -0.03 2.69
N SER A 24 -15.75 0.66 3.68
CA SER A 24 -15.01 1.60 4.51
C SER A 24 -13.87 0.90 5.27
N ALA A 25 -14.10 -0.31 5.76
CA ALA A 25 -13.05 -1.11 6.41
C ALA A 25 -11.92 -1.45 5.44
N VAL A 26 -12.24 -1.79 4.19
CA VAL A 26 -11.24 -2.05 3.14
C VAL A 26 -10.40 -0.80 2.89
N ILE A 27 -11.03 0.36 2.75
CA ILE A 27 -10.34 1.62 2.48
C ILE A 27 -9.42 1.99 3.64
N GLN A 28 -9.88 1.92 4.89
CA GLN A 28 -9.06 2.21 6.07
C GLN A 28 -7.87 1.25 6.18
N SER A 29 -8.09 -0.03 5.93
CA SER A 29 -7.03 -1.03 5.96
C SER A 29 -6.00 -0.80 4.86
N PHE A 30 -6.45 -0.36 3.68
CA PHE A 30 -5.55 0.04 2.59
C PHE A 30 -4.68 1.23 3.02
N GLU A 31 -5.28 2.29 3.56
CA GLU A 31 -4.54 3.48 4.00
C GLU A 31 -3.46 3.12 5.02
N PHE A 32 -3.83 2.34 6.02
CA PHE A 32 -2.92 1.92 7.07
C PHE A 32 -1.78 1.05 6.51
N THR A 33 -2.11 0.08 5.67
CA THR A 33 -1.13 -0.83 5.08
C THR A 33 -0.17 -0.10 4.16
N TYR A 34 -0.67 0.84 3.36
CA TYR A 34 0.18 1.67 2.49
C TYR A 34 1.18 2.49 3.31
N GLU A 35 0.71 3.19 4.33
CA GLU A 35 1.57 4.04 5.17
C GLU A 35 2.64 3.22 5.89
N LEU A 36 2.26 2.07 6.42
CA LEU A 36 3.20 1.18 7.07
C LEU A 36 4.23 0.63 6.08
N SER A 37 3.79 0.25 4.87
CA SER A 37 4.68 -0.27 3.82
C SER A 37 5.77 0.74 3.45
N VAL A 38 5.39 1.99 3.23
CA VAL A 38 6.35 3.06 2.87
C VAL A 38 7.31 3.33 4.03
N ARG A 39 6.81 3.34 5.25
CA ARG A 39 7.64 3.55 6.44
C ARG A 39 8.68 2.44 6.59
N LEU A 40 8.27 1.19 6.45
CA LEU A 40 9.17 0.05 6.54
C LEU A 40 10.21 0.05 5.40
N LEU A 41 9.79 0.44 4.21
CA LEU A 41 10.70 0.56 3.07
C LEU A 41 11.82 1.56 3.36
N ARG A 42 11.49 2.74 3.88
CA ARG A 42 12.48 3.74 4.27
C ARG A 42 13.43 3.19 5.33
N ARG A 43 12.90 2.50 6.32
CA ARG A 43 13.69 1.95 7.41
C ARG A 43 14.68 0.90 6.94
N VAL A 44 14.26 0.01 6.06
CA VAL A 44 15.16 -1.02 5.52
C VAL A 44 16.26 -0.40 4.67
N LEU A 45 15.97 0.62 3.88
CA LEU A 45 16.98 1.33 3.10
C LEU A 45 18.01 2.03 4.00
N ILE A 46 17.58 2.62 5.11
CA ILE A 46 18.49 3.22 6.10
C ILE A 46 19.47 2.17 6.64
N GLU A 47 18.98 0.98 6.98
CA GLU A 47 19.80 -0.06 7.59
C GLU A 47 20.75 -0.74 6.60
N ARG A 48 20.36 -0.81 5.32
CA ARG A 48 21.13 -1.59 4.34
C ARG A 48 22.19 -0.82 3.59
N VAL A 49 21.86 0.35 3.07
CA VAL A 49 22.63 0.95 1.97
C VAL A 49 22.93 2.42 2.18
N GLU A 50 22.09 3.14 2.92
CA GLU A 50 22.11 4.59 2.94
C GLU A 50 22.21 5.16 4.36
N SER A 51 22.66 6.40 4.47
CA SER A 51 22.57 7.12 5.73
C SER A 51 21.11 7.52 6.02
N ALA A 52 20.77 7.62 7.30
CA ALA A 52 19.43 8.03 7.70
C ALA A 52 19.06 9.40 7.13
N ASP A 53 20.02 10.34 7.13
CA ASP A 53 19.79 11.69 6.63
C ASP A 53 19.51 11.69 5.12
N LEU A 54 20.24 10.89 4.35
CA LEU A 54 20.03 10.78 2.92
C LEU A 54 18.65 10.20 2.61
N VAL A 55 18.25 9.11 3.28
CA VAL A 55 16.95 8.47 3.05
C VAL A 55 15.80 9.40 3.44
N ALA A 56 15.94 10.13 4.55
CA ALA A 56 14.93 11.08 5.01
C ALA A 56 14.72 12.23 4.01
N SER A 57 15.75 12.61 3.27
CA SER A 57 15.68 13.70 2.29
C SER A 57 15.18 13.28 0.92
N LEU A 58 15.06 11.98 0.64
CA LEU A 58 14.62 11.49 -0.67
C LEU A 58 13.17 11.86 -0.95
N SER A 59 12.91 12.34 -2.17
CA SER A 59 11.56 12.43 -2.68
C SER A 59 10.95 11.03 -2.76
N PHE A 60 9.62 10.96 -2.86
CA PHE A 60 8.96 9.66 -3.01
C PHE A 60 9.43 8.93 -4.26
N ASN A 61 9.56 9.61 -5.39
CA ASN A 61 10.02 8.98 -6.62
C ASN A 61 11.45 8.46 -6.51
N ASP A 62 12.34 9.21 -5.85
CA ASP A 62 13.72 8.76 -5.63
C ASP A 62 13.77 7.58 -4.65
N LEU A 63 12.93 7.59 -3.63
CA LEU A 63 12.77 6.45 -2.73
C LEU A 63 12.40 5.18 -3.51
N LEU A 64 11.43 5.28 -4.42
CA LEU A 64 11.00 4.13 -5.22
C LEU A 64 12.10 3.63 -6.15
N ARG A 65 12.87 4.53 -6.75
CA ARG A 65 14.02 4.11 -7.58
C ARG A 65 15.06 3.34 -6.79
N ARG A 66 15.39 3.83 -5.59
CA ARG A 66 16.31 3.15 -4.70
C ARG A 66 15.79 1.78 -4.27
N ALA A 67 14.49 1.70 -3.99
CA ALA A 67 13.83 0.45 -3.63
C ALA A 67 13.89 -0.56 -4.78
N ALA A 68 13.64 -0.11 -6.01
CA ALA A 68 13.72 -0.97 -7.19
C ALA A 68 15.16 -1.44 -7.43
N ASP A 69 16.13 -0.54 -7.33
CA ASP A 69 17.56 -0.87 -7.49
C ASP A 69 18.03 -1.86 -6.43
N ALA A 70 17.48 -1.80 -5.22
CA ALA A 70 17.79 -2.72 -4.13
C ALA A 70 17.03 -4.05 -4.23
N GLY A 71 16.17 -4.22 -5.22
CA GLY A 71 15.39 -5.43 -5.41
C GLY A 71 14.20 -5.59 -4.46
N LEU A 72 13.79 -4.50 -3.80
CA LEU A 72 12.70 -4.53 -2.82
C LEU A 72 11.33 -4.42 -3.47
N ILE A 73 11.25 -3.75 -4.62
CA ILE A 73 10.02 -3.68 -5.43
C ILE A 73 10.36 -4.00 -6.88
N PRO A 74 9.45 -4.65 -7.63
CA PRO A 74 9.71 -5.00 -9.03
C PRO A 74 9.77 -3.79 -9.95
N GLU A 75 8.86 -2.82 -9.74
CA GLU A 75 8.78 -1.62 -10.59
C GLU A 75 8.19 -0.44 -9.82
N THR A 76 8.64 0.76 -10.20
CA THR A 76 8.25 1.98 -9.48
C THR A 76 6.84 2.45 -9.84
N ALA A 77 6.37 2.18 -11.07
CA ALA A 77 5.10 2.70 -11.57
C ALA A 77 3.91 2.24 -10.73
N ARG A 78 3.91 1.00 -10.28
CA ARG A 78 2.81 0.47 -9.46
C ARG A 78 2.71 1.20 -8.12
N TRP A 79 3.84 1.46 -7.47
CA TRP A 79 3.85 2.16 -6.18
C TRP A 79 3.50 3.64 -6.31
N ARG A 80 3.81 4.27 -7.43
CA ARG A 80 3.29 5.61 -7.72
C ARG A 80 1.76 5.59 -7.84
N ALA A 81 1.20 4.56 -8.47
CA ALA A 81 -0.25 4.40 -8.56
C ALA A 81 -0.89 4.20 -7.18
N TRP A 82 -0.26 3.45 -6.29
CA TRP A 82 -0.76 3.27 -4.92
C TRP A 82 -0.71 4.57 -4.12
N ARG A 83 0.30 5.40 -4.36
CA ARG A 83 0.35 6.74 -3.75
C ARG A 83 -0.81 7.61 -4.20
N GLU A 84 -1.11 7.61 -5.48
CA GLU A 84 -2.25 8.37 -6.00
C GLU A 84 -3.57 7.86 -5.43
N MET A 85 -3.73 6.56 -5.30
CA MET A 85 -4.89 5.96 -4.67
C MET A 85 -5.00 6.37 -3.20
N ARG A 86 -3.88 6.38 -2.47
CA ARG A 86 -3.86 6.87 -1.08
C ARG A 86 -4.29 8.33 -0.98
N ASN A 87 -3.82 9.17 -1.91
CA ASN A 87 -4.25 10.56 -1.97
C ASN A 87 -5.75 10.67 -2.24
N ALA A 88 -6.29 9.83 -3.10
CA ALA A 88 -7.72 9.82 -3.43
C ALA A 88 -8.60 9.41 -2.24
N THR A 89 -8.08 8.67 -1.25
CA THR A 89 -8.88 8.27 -0.09
C THR A 89 -9.36 9.45 0.74
N SER A 90 -8.74 10.61 0.63
CA SER A 90 -9.23 11.83 1.28
C SER A 90 -10.59 12.29 0.72
N HIS A 91 -11.00 11.78 -0.43
CA HIS A 91 -12.27 12.02 -1.08
C HIS A 91 -13.18 10.78 -1.08
N ALA A 92 -12.94 9.82 -0.18
CA ALA A 92 -13.71 8.59 -0.10
C ALA A 92 -15.16 8.80 0.36
N TYR A 93 -15.51 10.01 0.80
CA TYR A 93 -16.91 10.39 0.98
C TYR A 93 -17.71 10.40 -0.33
N ASP A 94 -17.03 10.58 -1.46
CA ASP A 94 -17.63 10.45 -2.79
C ASP A 94 -17.79 8.97 -3.14
N GLU A 95 -19.00 8.57 -3.51
CA GLU A 95 -19.35 7.18 -3.77
C GLU A 95 -18.50 6.54 -4.87
N ALA A 96 -18.30 7.25 -5.97
CA ALA A 96 -17.51 6.75 -7.09
C ALA A 96 -16.04 6.55 -6.69
N THR A 97 -15.48 7.48 -5.92
CA THR A 97 -14.10 7.39 -5.42
C THR A 97 -13.94 6.22 -4.47
N ALA A 98 -14.86 6.06 -3.51
CA ALA A 98 -14.83 4.95 -2.57
C ALA A 98 -14.87 3.61 -3.29
N GLN A 99 -15.74 3.48 -4.27
CA GLN A 99 -15.86 2.24 -5.04
C GLN A 99 -14.60 1.96 -5.87
N ALA A 100 -14.02 2.98 -6.49
CA ALA A 100 -12.79 2.83 -7.27
C ALA A 100 -11.61 2.39 -6.41
N VAL A 101 -11.46 2.95 -5.21
CA VAL A 101 -10.40 2.56 -4.27
C VAL A 101 -10.61 1.11 -3.82
N ALA A 102 -11.80 0.76 -3.38
CA ALA A 102 -12.09 -0.58 -2.91
C ALA A 102 -11.85 -1.63 -4.00
N ALA A 103 -12.22 -1.34 -5.24
CA ALA A 103 -12.06 -2.25 -6.36
C ALA A 103 -10.60 -2.59 -6.66
N ARG A 104 -9.67 -1.69 -6.32
CA ARG A 104 -8.23 -1.88 -6.57
C ARG A 104 -7.45 -2.40 -5.36
N ALA A 105 -8.08 -2.47 -4.20
CA ALA A 105 -7.40 -2.83 -2.95
C ALA A 105 -6.82 -4.25 -2.97
N ALA A 106 -7.46 -5.19 -3.68
CA ALA A 106 -6.95 -6.56 -3.81
C ALA A 106 -5.60 -6.60 -4.53
N ALA A 107 -5.45 -5.85 -5.62
CA ALA A 107 -4.18 -5.75 -6.35
C ALA A 107 -3.09 -5.10 -5.48
N PHE A 108 -3.44 -4.09 -4.70
CA PHE A 108 -2.51 -3.49 -3.74
C PHE A 108 -2.08 -4.51 -2.68
N ALA A 109 -3.00 -5.32 -2.16
CA ALA A 109 -2.68 -6.33 -1.15
C ALA A 109 -1.62 -7.33 -1.67
N GLU A 110 -1.68 -7.69 -2.94
CA GLU A 110 -0.66 -8.54 -3.56
C GLU A 110 0.70 -7.85 -3.62
N ASP A 111 0.74 -6.59 -4.03
CA ASP A 111 1.98 -5.81 -4.09
C ASP A 111 2.57 -5.60 -2.70
N ALA A 112 1.74 -5.35 -1.70
CA ALA A 112 2.18 -5.20 -0.31
C ALA A 112 2.79 -6.51 0.21
N ALA A 113 2.21 -7.65 -0.12
CA ALA A 113 2.75 -8.96 0.27
C ALA A 113 4.12 -9.21 -0.37
N ILE A 114 4.29 -8.86 -1.65
CA ILE A 114 5.58 -8.97 -2.35
C ILE A 114 6.63 -8.10 -1.65
N LEU A 115 6.27 -6.86 -1.29
CA LEU A 115 7.17 -5.97 -0.57
C LEU A 115 7.56 -6.54 0.79
N VAL A 116 6.61 -7.01 1.57
CA VAL A 116 6.87 -7.58 2.90
C VAL A 116 7.82 -8.77 2.79
N ASP A 117 7.62 -9.65 1.83
CA ASP A 117 8.52 -10.78 1.60
C ASP A 117 9.93 -10.32 1.23
N ALA A 118 10.05 -9.32 0.37
CA ALA A 118 11.34 -8.76 -0.02
C ALA A 118 12.05 -8.07 1.16
N LEU A 119 11.32 -7.35 1.99
CA LEU A 119 11.87 -6.71 3.19
C LEU A 119 12.35 -7.76 4.19
N GLY A 120 11.58 -8.83 4.39
CA GLY A 120 11.98 -9.93 5.27
C GLY A 120 13.25 -10.63 4.79
N ALA A 121 13.35 -10.93 3.50
CA ALA A 121 14.54 -11.52 2.91
C ALA A 121 15.75 -10.59 3.03
N SER A 122 15.56 -9.29 2.85
CA SER A 122 16.59 -8.28 2.98
C SER A 122 17.16 -8.22 4.39
N LEU A 123 16.32 -8.31 5.41
CA LEU A 123 16.75 -8.28 6.81
C LEU A 123 17.40 -9.58 7.27
N ALA A 124 17.14 -10.69 6.59
CA ALA A 124 17.73 -11.99 6.91
C ALA A 124 19.17 -12.16 6.41
N GLU A 125 19.61 -11.29 5.50
CA GLU A 125 20.97 -11.36 4.92
C GLU A 125 22.06 -10.82 5.90
#